data_54c1095d7d939dbd0a3bf4965846b26e
#
_entry.id   54c1095d7d939dbd0a3bf4965846b26e
#
_cell.length_a   1.000
_cell.length_b   1.000
_cell.length_c   1.000
_cell.angle_alpha   90.00
_cell.angle_beta   90.00
_cell.angle_gamma   90.00
#
_symmetry.space_group_name_H-M   'P 1'
#
loop_
_entity.id
_entity.type
_entity.pdbx_description
1 polymer ?
#
loop_
_entity_poly.entity_id
_entity_poly.type
_entity_poly.pdbx_seq_one_letter_code
_entity_poly.pdbx_strand_id
1 'polypeptide(L)'
;MDKNFYITTPIYYPSGKPHMGHAYSSIVADIFARFKRVEGYNVLFLTGTDEHGLKIQREAKKNKKDPKIFCDELSKKFKDLTKILNLSNDDFIRTTEPRHYKSVEELWNRLVKSGDIYLDKYSGWYSVSDEAYYDKDEIKELDGKKISAISGSPVDWVEEESYFFRLSAWSEKLLKYYKDNKDFILPSSRKNEVVNFVEKGLKDLSVSRTSFSWGIPVPK
;
A
#
# COMPACT_ATOMS: atom_id res chain seq x y z
N MET A 1 -9.77 -1.07 -32.51
CA MET A 1 -9.24 -1.56 -31.23
C MET A 1 -10.00 -0.83 -30.13
N ASP A 2 -10.57 -1.57 -29.19
CA ASP A 2 -11.26 -0.96 -28.05
C ASP A 2 -10.23 -0.17 -27.24
N LYS A 3 -10.49 1.11 -27.04
CA LYS A 3 -9.64 1.99 -26.25
C LYS A 3 -9.95 1.76 -24.78
N ASN A 4 -9.15 1.00 -24.07
CA ASN A 4 -9.31 0.79 -22.63
C ASN A 4 -8.47 1.78 -21.83
N PHE A 5 -9.03 2.29 -20.73
CA PHE A 5 -8.35 3.15 -19.79
C PHE A 5 -8.66 2.72 -18.35
N TYR A 6 -7.63 2.43 -17.57
CA TYR A 6 -7.75 2.08 -16.17
C TYR A 6 -7.15 3.17 -15.30
N ILE A 7 -7.89 3.61 -14.30
CA ILE A 7 -7.44 4.62 -13.35
C ILE A 7 -7.82 4.23 -11.92
N THR A 8 -6.89 4.47 -10.99
CA THR A 8 -7.13 4.24 -9.56
C THR A 8 -6.77 5.47 -8.75
N THR A 9 -7.38 5.61 -7.57
CA THR A 9 -6.82 6.39 -6.48
C THR A 9 -5.89 5.50 -5.65
N PRO A 10 -5.04 6.07 -4.75
CA PRO A 10 -4.60 5.32 -3.59
C PRO A 10 -5.83 4.80 -2.84
N ILE A 11 -5.80 3.55 -2.36
CA ILE A 11 -6.83 3.07 -1.45
C ILE A 11 -6.62 3.69 -0.07
N TYR A 12 -7.70 4.15 0.56
CA TYR A 12 -7.62 4.98 1.74
C TYR A 12 -7.52 4.17 3.03
N TYR A 13 -6.60 4.56 3.90
CA TYR A 13 -6.41 3.91 5.19
C TYR A 13 -7.47 4.39 6.20
N PRO A 14 -8.46 3.55 6.59
CA PRO A 14 -9.61 3.96 7.38
C PRO A 14 -9.26 4.00 8.88
N SER A 15 -8.20 4.71 9.27
CA SER A 15 -7.86 4.97 10.66
C SER A 15 -8.64 6.14 11.28
N GLY A 16 -9.36 6.91 10.45
CA GLY A 16 -10.18 8.05 10.84
C GLY A 16 -11.21 8.41 9.78
N LYS A 17 -11.88 9.55 9.98
CA LYS A 17 -12.85 10.07 9.00
C LYS A 17 -12.15 10.56 7.73
N PRO A 18 -12.82 10.54 6.54
CA PRO A 18 -12.31 11.20 5.34
C PRO A 18 -12.01 12.69 5.59
N HIS A 19 -11.01 13.21 4.87
CA HIS A 19 -10.60 14.60 4.90
C HIS A 19 -10.31 15.12 3.48
N MET A 20 -9.97 16.41 3.36
CA MET A 20 -9.75 17.09 2.07
C MET A 20 -8.71 16.40 1.18
N GLY A 21 -7.65 15.78 1.74
CA GLY A 21 -6.67 15.04 0.96
C GLY A 21 -7.27 13.86 0.20
N HIS A 22 -8.19 13.13 0.83
CA HIS A 22 -8.91 12.04 0.18
C HIS A 22 -9.84 12.56 -0.93
N ALA A 23 -10.56 13.66 -0.67
CA ALA A 23 -11.41 14.30 -1.67
C ALA A 23 -10.59 14.77 -2.88
N TYR A 24 -9.43 15.38 -2.65
CA TYR A 24 -8.55 15.88 -3.72
C TYR A 24 -8.14 14.77 -4.69
N SER A 25 -7.55 13.68 -4.19
CA SER A 25 -7.10 12.56 -5.04
C SER A 25 -8.26 11.89 -5.76
N SER A 26 -9.43 11.77 -5.10
CA SER A 26 -10.63 11.21 -5.73
C SER A 26 -11.15 12.08 -6.87
N ILE A 27 -11.25 13.40 -6.67
CA ILE A 27 -11.74 14.34 -7.68
C ILE A 27 -10.79 14.39 -8.89
N VAL A 28 -9.47 14.41 -8.65
CA VAL A 28 -8.49 14.41 -9.75
C VAL A 28 -8.65 13.15 -10.60
N ALA A 29 -8.74 11.97 -9.98
CA ALA A 29 -8.94 10.73 -10.72
C ALA A 29 -10.28 10.71 -11.48
N ASP A 30 -11.35 11.24 -10.87
CA ASP A 30 -12.67 11.34 -11.50
C ASP A 30 -12.68 12.24 -12.73
N ILE A 31 -11.97 13.37 -12.68
CA ILE A 31 -11.82 14.26 -13.84
C ILE A 31 -11.19 13.51 -15.02
N PHE A 32 -10.12 12.77 -14.79
CA PHE A 32 -9.48 11.96 -15.83
C PHE A 32 -10.39 10.85 -16.33
N ALA A 33 -11.10 10.15 -15.44
CA ALA A 33 -12.03 9.09 -15.82
C ALA A 33 -13.13 9.63 -16.73
N ARG A 34 -13.77 10.75 -16.35
CA ARG A 34 -14.82 11.41 -17.14
C ARG A 34 -14.28 11.91 -18.49
N PHE A 35 -13.12 12.55 -18.50
CA PHE A 35 -12.50 13.03 -19.73
C PHE A 35 -12.24 11.88 -20.69
N LYS A 36 -11.69 10.76 -20.21
CA LYS A 36 -11.45 9.58 -21.05
C LYS A 36 -12.72 8.94 -21.57
N ARG A 37 -13.81 8.94 -20.80
CA ARG A 37 -15.13 8.49 -21.30
C ARG A 37 -15.64 9.38 -22.43
N VAL A 38 -15.48 10.71 -22.32
CA VAL A 38 -15.84 11.66 -23.40
C VAL A 38 -15.01 11.42 -24.64
N GLU A 39 -13.73 11.04 -24.51
CA GLU A 39 -12.87 10.63 -25.64
C GLU A 39 -13.22 9.26 -26.23
N GLY A 40 -14.24 8.58 -25.71
CA GLY A 40 -14.72 7.29 -26.22
C GLY A 40 -13.90 6.08 -25.73
N TYR A 41 -13.19 6.22 -24.60
CA TYR A 41 -12.54 5.08 -23.94
C TYR A 41 -13.52 4.26 -23.12
N ASN A 42 -13.32 2.95 -23.10
CA ASN A 42 -13.88 2.08 -22.07
C ASN A 42 -13.05 2.28 -20.80
N VAL A 43 -13.64 2.91 -19.79
CA VAL A 43 -12.93 3.32 -18.56
C VAL A 43 -13.33 2.44 -17.39
N LEU A 44 -12.34 1.93 -16.66
CA LEU A 44 -12.51 1.37 -15.32
C LEU A 44 -11.84 2.29 -14.30
N PHE A 45 -12.65 2.91 -13.44
CA PHE A 45 -12.19 3.75 -12.33
C PHE A 45 -12.41 3.04 -10.99
N LEU A 46 -11.30 2.66 -10.32
CA LEU A 46 -11.31 1.96 -9.04
C LEU A 46 -10.83 2.89 -7.91
N THR A 47 -11.53 2.84 -6.79
CA THR A 47 -11.08 3.40 -5.50
C THR A 47 -11.41 2.40 -4.38
N GLY A 48 -11.07 2.71 -3.13
CA GLY A 48 -11.36 1.78 -2.03
C GLY A 48 -10.69 2.12 -0.72
N THR A 49 -10.67 1.14 0.19
CA THR A 49 -10.05 1.26 1.51
C THR A 49 -9.05 0.13 1.78
N ASP A 50 -7.90 0.51 2.38
CA ASP A 50 -6.87 -0.39 2.90
C ASP A 50 -7.11 -0.63 4.39
N GLU A 51 -7.55 -1.84 4.75
CA GLU A 51 -8.19 -2.11 6.05
C GLU A 51 -7.37 -3.00 6.98
N HIS A 52 -6.19 -3.45 6.57
CA HIS A 52 -5.36 -4.33 7.39
C HIS A 52 -4.26 -3.57 8.14
N GLY A 53 -3.50 -4.32 8.96
CA GLY A 53 -2.32 -3.82 9.66
C GLY A 53 -2.51 -3.51 11.14
N LEU A 54 -1.38 -3.39 11.81
CA LEU A 54 -1.33 -3.20 13.27
C LEU A 54 -1.97 -1.89 13.71
N LYS A 55 -1.85 -0.83 12.91
CA LYS A 55 -2.43 0.47 13.22
C LYS A 55 -3.95 0.41 13.29
N ILE A 56 -4.60 -0.23 12.33
CA ILE A 56 -6.06 -0.46 12.36
C ILE A 56 -6.46 -1.29 13.58
N GLN A 57 -5.73 -2.38 13.86
CA GLN A 57 -6.01 -3.21 15.02
C GLN A 57 -5.92 -2.41 16.34
N ARG A 58 -4.92 -1.55 16.47
CA ARG A 58 -4.76 -0.67 17.65
C ARG A 58 -5.86 0.38 17.76
N GLU A 59 -6.23 1.03 16.64
CA GLU A 59 -7.32 2.01 16.64
C GLU A 59 -8.67 1.37 16.95
N ALA A 60 -8.96 0.18 16.43
CA ALA A 60 -10.14 -0.59 16.76
C ALA A 60 -10.19 -0.90 18.27
N LYS A 61 -9.06 -1.39 18.84
CA LYS A 61 -8.93 -1.67 20.28
C LYS A 61 -9.16 -0.43 21.14
N LYS A 62 -8.60 0.74 20.78
CA LYS A 62 -8.84 2.02 21.47
C LYS A 62 -10.32 2.38 21.47
N ASN A 63 -11.03 2.09 20.38
CA ASN A 63 -12.46 2.31 20.24
C ASN A 63 -13.32 1.17 20.82
N LYS A 64 -12.70 0.18 21.49
CA LYS A 64 -13.37 -1.01 22.05
C LYS A 64 -14.22 -1.77 21.03
N LYS A 65 -13.72 -1.89 19.81
CA LYS A 65 -14.39 -2.54 18.67
C LYS A 65 -13.54 -3.67 18.11
N ASP A 66 -14.21 -4.64 17.52
CA ASP A 66 -13.57 -5.61 16.61
C ASP A 66 -13.01 -4.88 15.38
N PRO A 67 -11.81 -5.22 14.88
CA PRO A 67 -11.23 -4.56 13.71
C PRO A 67 -12.12 -4.57 12.47
N LYS A 68 -12.85 -5.67 12.22
CA LYS A 68 -13.75 -5.75 11.07
C LYS A 68 -14.92 -4.78 11.20
N ILE A 69 -15.54 -4.72 12.37
CA ILE A 69 -16.66 -3.78 12.67
C ILE A 69 -16.18 -2.34 12.55
N PHE A 70 -14.97 -2.05 13.08
CA PHE A 70 -14.37 -0.73 12.98
C PHE A 70 -14.14 -0.31 11.52
N CYS A 71 -13.60 -1.21 10.70
CA CYS A 71 -13.40 -0.98 9.26
C CYS A 71 -14.73 -0.84 8.52
N ASP A 72 -15.76 -1.63 8.84
CA ASP A 72 -17.08 -1.54 8.20
C ASP A 72 -17.71 -0.15 8.39
N GLU A 73 -17.61 0.41 9.59
CA GLU A 73 -18.13 1.76 9.89
C GLU A 73 -17.36 2.86 9.18
N LEU A 74 -16.03 2.77 9.15
CA LEU A 74 -15.20 3.81 8.53
C LEU A 74 -15.21 3.72 7.01
N SER A 75 -15.10 2.53 6.44
CA SER A 75 -15.17 2.32 5.00
C SER A 75 -16.49 2.81 4.42
N LYS A 76 -17.59 2.66 5.16
CA LYS A 76 -18.87 3.25 4.77
C LYS A 76 -18.76 4.77 4.58
N LYS A 77 -18.06 5.49 5.46
CA LYS A 77 -17.88 6.95 5.34
C LYS A 77 -17.08 7.33 4.09
N PHE A 78 -16.06 6.53 3.72
CA PHE A 78 -15.32 6.72 2.47
C PHE A 78 -16.20 6.42 1.26
N LYS A 79 -17.02 5.38 1.31
CA LYS A 79 -18.00 5.08 0.25
C LYS A 79 -19.09 6.15 0.15
N ASP A 80 -19.51 6.74 1.25
CA ASP A 80 -20.45 7.86 1.23
C ASP A 80 -19.81 9.14 0.66
N LEU A 81 -18.49 9.36 0.89
CA LEU A 81 -17.76 10.46 0.27
C LEU A 81 -17.80 10.39 -1.27
N THR A 82 -17.70 9.18 -1.87
CA THR A 82 -17.78 9.05 -3.34
C THR A 82 -19.13 9.52 -3.87
N LYS A 83 -20.21 9.29 -3.13
CA LYS A 83 -21.56 9.76 -3.48
C LYS A 83 -21.70 11.28 -3.32
N ILE A 84 -21.22 11.82 -2.17
CA ILE A 84 -21.26 13.26 -1.88
C ILE A 84 -20.52 14.05 -2.95
N LEU A 85 -19.38 13.56 -3.40
CA LEU A 85 -18.56 14.18 -4.45
C LEU A 85 -19.04 13.83 -5.87
N ASN A 86 -20.11 13.04 -6.01
CA ASN A 86 -20.62 12.58 -7.30
C ASN A 86 -19.54 11.95 -8.19
N LEU A 87 -18.67 11.11 -7.58
CA LEU A 87 -17.60 10.43 -8.31
C LEU A 87 -18.18 9.35 -9.24
N SER A 88 -17.56 9.18 -10.38
CA SER A 88 -17.94 8.20 -11.40
C SER A 88 -17.18 6.88 -11.31
N ASN A 89 -16.71 6.53 -10.11
CA ASN A 89 -16.00 5.26 -9.91
C ASN A 89 -16.92 4.06 -10.18
N ASP A 90 -16.38 3.09 -10.90
CA ASP A 90 -17.10 1.88 -11.29
C ASP A 90 -17.10 0.86 -10.17
N ASP A 91 -16.05 0.86 -9.33
CA ASP A 91 -15.94 -0.07 -8.21
C ASP A 91 -15.33 0.62 -6.98
N PHE A 92 -15.62 0.03 -5.81
CA PHE A 92 -15.04 0.41 -4.53
C PHE A 92 -14.57 -0.85 -3.82
N ILE A 93 -13.25 -1.11 -3.87
CA ILE A 93 -12.63 -2.29 -3.27
C ILE A 93 -12.35 -2.07 -1.78
N ARG A 94 -12.59 -3.10 -0.99
CA ARG A 94 -12.12 -3.19 0.39
C ARG A 94 -11.13 -4.33 0.50
N THR A 95 -9.98 -4.11 1.12
CA THR A 95 -8.98 -5.19 1.26
C THR A 95 -9.45 -6.35 2.13
N THR A 96 -10.55 -6.16 2.88
CA THR A 96 -11.24 -7.20 3.67
C THR A 96 -12.30 -7.98 2.90
N GLU A 97 -12.50 -7.72 1.60
CA GLU A 97 -13.46 -8.49 0.79
C GLU A 97 -12.89 -9.84 0.35
N PRO A 98 -13.73 -10.92 0.32
CA PRO A 98 -13.26 -12.22 -0.13
C PRO A 98 -12.66 -12.23 -1.55
N ARG A 99 -13.14 -11.38 -2.45
CA ARG A 99 -12.58 -11.25 -3.81
C ARG A 99 -11.14 -10.72 -3.80
N HIS A 100 -10.83 -9.80 -2.87
CA HIS A 100 -9.48 -9.29 -2.69
C HIS A 100 -8.56 -10.39 -2.11
N TYR A 101 -9.02 -11.13 -1.11
CA TYR A 101 -8.27 -12.24 -0.52
C TYR A 101 -7.85 -13.26 -1.58
N LYS A 102 -8.77 -13.71 -2.42
CA LYS A 102 -8.47 -14.64 -3.51
C LYS A 102 -7.38 -14.13 -4.46
N SER A 103 -7.42 -12.83 -4.79
CA SER A 103 -6.42 -12.22 -5.66
C SER A 103 -5.04 -12.16 -5.00
N VAL A 104 -4.99 -11.82 -3.70
CA VAL A 104 -3.75 -11.79 -2.93
C VAL A 104 -3.15 -13.20 -2.79
N GLU A 105 -3.96 -14.18 -2.44
CA GLU A 105 -3.54 -15.59 -2.33
C GLU A 105 -2.99 -16.13 -3.66
N GLU A 106 -3.65 -15.84 -4.77
CA GLU A 106 -3.18 -16.25 -6.11
C GLU A 106 -1.84 -15.59 -6.47
N LEU A 107 -1.71 -14.28 -6.23
CA LEU A 107 -0.43 -13.59 -6.45
C LEU A 107 0.68 -14.15 -5.55
N TRP A 108 0.39 -14.37 -4.28
CA TRP A 108 1.31 -14.98 -3.33
C TRP A 108 1.83 -16.32 -3.83
N ASN A 109 0.92 -17.22 -4.22
CA ASN A 109 1.27 -18.55 -4.70
C ASN A 109 2.15 -18.50 -5.97
N ARG A 110 1.88 -17.57 -6.88
CA ARG A 110 2.73 -17.35 -8.06
C ARG A 110 4.13 -16.89 -7.68
N LEU A 111 4.25 -15.94 -6.74
CA LEU A 111 5.53 -15.42 -6.30
C LEU A 111 6.35 -16.44 -5.49
N VAL A 112 5.71 -17.28 -4.69
CA VAL A 112 6.35 -18.41 -4.04
C VAL A 112 6.87 -19.43 -5.08
N LYS A 113 6.02 -19.77 -6.07
CA LYS A 113 6.39 -20.70 -7.14
C LYS A 113 7.56 -20.19 -7.99
N SER A 114 7.65 -18.88 -8.23
CA SER A 114 8.77 -18.26 -8.97
C SER A 114 10.04 -18.09 -8.13
N GLY A 115 9.98 -18.31 -6.80
CA GLY A 115 11.09 -18.07 -5.88
C GLY A 115 11.29 -16.61 -5.50
N ASP A 116 10.34 -15.73 -5.87
CA ASP A 116 10.38 -14.32 -5.51
C ASP A 116 9.90 -14.07 -4.06
N ILE A 117 9.18 -15.02 -3.45
CA ILE A 117 8.89 -15.02 -2.00
C ILE A 117 9.61 -16.20 -1.34
N TYR A 118 10.28 -15.93 -0.24
CA TYR A 118 11.02 -16.90 0.56
C TYR A 118 10.91 -16.60 2.05
N LEU A 119 11.08 -17.64 2.89
CA LEU A 119 11.07 -17.52 4.36
C LEU A 119 12.47 -17.22 4.86
N ASP A 120 12.62 -16.25 5.76
CA ASP A 120 13.88 -15.94 6.44
C ASP A 120 13.60 -15.35 7.83
N LYS A 121 14.66 -15.24 8.65
CA LYS A 121 14.59 -14.56 9.94
C LYS A 121 14.96 -13.10 9.77
N TYR A 122 14.08 -12.25 10.21
CA TYR A 122 14.32 -10.82 10.24
C TYR A 122 14.63 -10.35 11.66
N SER A 123 15.66 -9.52 11.78
CA SER A 123 15.92 -8.74 12.99
C SER A 123 16.19 -7.28 12.60
N GLY A 124 15.50 -6.35 13.23
CA GLY A 124 15.65 -4.93 12.89
C GLY A 124 14.80 -3.99 13.72
N TRP A 125 15.02 -2.70 13.51
CA TRP A 125 14.24 -1.65 14.15
C TRP A 125 12.92 -1.43 13.38
N TYR A 126 11.80 -1.63 14.06
CA TYR A 126 10.46 -1.49 13.47
C TYR A 126 9.69 -0.34 14.11
N SER A 127 9.14 0.55 13.26
CA SER A 127 8.19 1.56 13.70
C SER A 127 6.76 1.11 13.40
N VAL A 128 5.97 1.01 14.46
CA VAL A 128 4.54 0.67 14.34
C VAL A 128 3.71 1.79 13.70
N SER A 129 4.11 3.05 13.92
CA SER A 129 3.41 4.21 13.35
C SER A 129 3.65 4.37 11.85
N ASP A 130 4.85 4.00 11.40
CA ASP A 130 5.24 4.10 10.00
C ASP A 130 5.01 2.78 9.25
N GLU A 131 4.71 1.69 10.01
CA GLU A 131 4.60 0.31 9.49
C GLU A 131 5.83 -0.11 8.67
N ALA A 132 7.02 0.38 9.07
CA ALA A 132 8.28 0.24 8.35
C ALA A 132 9.43 -0.21 9.25
N TYR A 133 10.38 -0.89 8.62
CA TYR A 133 11.67 -1.23 9.22
C TYR A 133 12.72 -0.18 8.85
N TYR A 134 13.67 0.01 9.77
CA TYR A 134 14.76 0.97 9.63
C TYR A 134 16.11 0.31 9.86
N ASP A 135 17.10 0.70 9.08
CA ASP A 135 18.49 0.31 9.29
C ASP A 135 19.10 1.07 10.48
N LYS A 136 20.24 0.59 11.00
CA LYS A 136 20.91 1.23 12.16
C LYS A 136 21.28 2.70 11.92
N ASP A 137 21.66 3.05 10.72
CA ASP A 137 22.01 4.40 10.28
C ASP A 137 20.81 5.34 10.14
N GLU A 138 19.61 4.76 10.08
CA GLU A 138 18.33 5.50 10.05
C GLU A 138 17.72 5.69 11.45
N ILE A 139 18.43 5.27 12.52
CA ILE A 139 17.98 5.39 13.90
C ILE A 139 18.79 6.47 14.63
N LYS A 140 18.11 7.30 15.40
CA LYS A 140 18.69 8.24 16.34
C LYS A 140 18.08 8.07 17.73
N GLU A 141 18.80 8.53 18.74
CA GLU A 141 18.31 8.53 20.12
C GLU A 141 17.84 9.94 20.51
N LEU A 142 16.65 10.03 21.08
CA LEU A 142 16.07 11.26 21.60
C LEU A 142 15.40 10.95 22.95
N ASP A 143 15.80 11.66 24.01
CA ASP A 143 15.29 11.47 25.38
C ASP A 143 15.33 10.00 25.86
N GLY A 144 16.42 9.29 25.57
CA GLY A 144 16.60 7.89 25.96
C GLY A 144 15.74 6.87 25.17
N LYS A 145 15.09 7.32 24.10
CA LYS A 145 14.28 6.48 23.19
C LYS A 145 14.88 6.43 21.81
N LYS A 146 14.82 5.26 21.18
CA LYS A 146 15.21 5.11 19.77
C LYS A 146 14.06 5.50 18.88
N ILE A 147 14.35 6.35 17.90
CA ILE A 147 13.38 6.88 16.94
C ILE A 147 13.98 6.84 15.54
N SER A 148 13.11 6.76 14.52
CA SER A 148 13.50 6.94 13.14
C SER A 148 14.08 8.33 12.90
N ALA A 149 15.22 8.43 12.25
CA ALA A 149 15.82 9.72 11.85
C ALA A 149 15.00 10.39 10.74
N ILE A 150 14.21 9.62 9.99
CA ILE A 150 13.40 10.09 8.85
C ILE A 150 12.08 10.66 9.33
N SER A 151 11.30 9.87 10.09
CA SER A 151 9.93 10.22 10.50
C SER A 151 9.82 10.78 11.92
N GLY A 152 10.84 10.54 12.77
CA GLY A 152 10.78 10.83 14.21
C GLY A 152 9.93 9.87 15.02
N SER A 153 9.40 8.81 14.40
CA SER A 153 8.55 7.82 15.06
C SER A 153 9.35 6.89 15.96
N PRO A 154 8.81 6.44 17.12
CA PRO A 154 9.43 5.45 17.95
C PRO A 154 9.67 4.13 17.21
N VAL A 155 10.83 3.49 17.48
CA VAL A 155 11.19 2.19 16.91
C VAL A 155 11.55 1.21 18.02
N ASP A 156 11.12 -0.04 17.84
CA ASP A 156 11.43 -1.15 18.73
C ASP A 156 12.25 -2.20 17.96
N TRP A 157 13.18 -2.89 18.67
CA TRP A 157 13.91 -4.01 18.09
C TRP A 157 13.00 -5.23 18.00
N VAL A 158 12.87 -5.80 16.81
CA VAL A 158 12.02 -6.96 16.53
C VAL A 158 12.88 -8.06 15.91
N GLU A 159 12.68 -9.29 16.38
CA GLU A 159 13.19 -10.50 15.74
C GLU A 159 12.00 -11.42 15.46
N GLU A 160 11.75 -11.70 14.20
CA GLU A 160 10.67 -12.60 13.81
C GLU A 160 11.00 -13.36 12.52
N GLU A 161 10.43 -14.54 12.40
CA GLU A 161 10.43 -15.28 11.14
C GLU A 161 9.42 -14.62 10.21
N SER A 162 9.84 -14.27 9.00
CA SER A 162 9.04 -13.52 8.04
C SER A 162 9.27 -14.01 6.62
N TYR A 163 8.23 -13.92 5.80
CA TYR A 163 8.39 -14.07 4.37
C TYR A 163 8.88 -12.76 3.76
N PHE A 164 9.84 -12.89 2.84
CA PHE A 164 10.45 -11.79 2.10
C PHE A 164 10.12 -11.87 0.63
N PHE A 165 9.81 -10.71 0.04
CA PHE A 165 9.80 -10.54 -1.40
C PHE A 165 11.18 -10.12 -1.87
N ARG A 166 11.76 -10.87 -2.81
CA ARG A 166 13.11 -10.68 -3.36
C ARG A 166 13.20 -9.47 -4.28
N LEU A 167 12.88 -8.30 -3.75
CA LEU A 167 12.85 -7.05 -4.50
C LEU A 167 14.24 -6.67 -5.03
N SER A 168 15.32 -7.03 -4.33
CA SER A 168 16.69 -6.77 -4.76
C SER A 168 17.01 -7.33 -6.15
N ALA A 169 16.44 -8.50 -6.50
CA ALA A 169 16.61 -9.14 -7.80
C ALA A 169 15.92 -8.41 -8.97
N TRP A 170 15.13 -7.37 -8.68
CA TRP A 170 14.36 -6.62 -9.67
C TRP A 170 15.01 -5.31 -10.09
N SER A 171 16.07 -4.84 -9.41
CA SER A 171 16.69 -3.53 -9.67
C SER A 171 17.06 -3.33 -11.13
N GLU A 172 17.85 -4.21 -11.72
CA GLU A 172 18.28 -4.12 -13.12
C GLU A 172 17.12 -4.24 -14.10
N LYS A 173 16.16 -5.13 -13.83
CA LYS A 173 14.96 -5.33 -14.64
C LYS A 173 14.10 -4.06 -14.68
N LEU A 174 13.93 -3.41 -13.53
CA LEU A 174 13.16 -2.16 -13.41
C LEU A 174 13.86 -1.00 -14.12
N LEU A 175 15.17 -0.83 -13.93
CA LEU A 175 15.94 0.22 -14.60
C LEU A 175 15.90 0.06 -16.11
N LYS A 176 16.06 -1.17 -16.60
CA LYS A 176 15.89 -1.47 -18.03
C LYS A 176 14.49 -1.12 -18.51
N TYR A 177 13.46 -1.54 -17.78
CA TYR A 177 12.07 -1.27 -18.15
C TYR A 177 11.77 0.24 -18.22
N TYR A 178 12.25 1.04 -17.24
CA TYR A 178 12.06 2.50 -17.23
C TYR A 178 12.82 3.20 -18.37
N LYS A 179 13.95 2.64 -18.79
CA LYS A 179 14.71 3.14 -19.95
C LYS A 179 13.95 2.88 -21.26
N ASP A 180 13.40 1.68 -21.41
CA ASP A 180 12.70 1.24 -22.61
C ASP A 180 11.29 1.85 -22.71
N ASN A 181 10.66 2.21 -21.58
CA ASN A 181 9.31 2.76 -21.49
C ASN A 181 9.34 4.16 -20.87
N LYS A 182 9.66 5.17 -21.69
CA LYS A 182 9.94 6.54 -21.21
C LYS A 182 8.78 7.21 -20.46
N ASP A 183 7.55 6.87 -20.81
CA ASP A 183 6.32 7.48 -20.28
C ASP A 183 5.66 6.63 -19.19
N PHE A 184 6.33 5.56 -18.72
CA PHE A 184 5.81 4.70 -17.67
C PHE A 184 5.67 5.41 -16.33
N ILE A 185 6.58 6.34 -16.02
CA ILE A 185 6.54 7.19 -14.82
C ILE A 185 6.50 8.65 -15.24
N LEU A 186 5.46 9.36 -14.83
CA LEU A 186 5.26 10.79 -15.10
C LEU A 186 4.88 11.53 -13.80
N PRO A 187 5.22 12.81 -13.68
CA PRO A 187 6.08 13.61 -14.56
C PRO A 187 7.56 13.22 -14.44
N SER A 188 8.42 13.79 -15.28
CA SER A 188 9.86 13.48 -15.30
C SER A 188 10.57 13.65 -13.95
N SER A 189 10.16 14.61 -13.14
CA SER A 189 10.68 14.79 -11.78
C SER A 189 10.46 13.55 -10.91
N ARG A 190 9.29 12.92 -11.00
CA ARG A 190 8.99 11.68 -10.27
C ARG A 190 9.72 10.48 -10.84
N LYS A 191 9.88 10.43 -12.17
CA LYS A 191 10.71 9.41 -12.81
C LYS A 191 12.15 9.46 -12.29
N ASN A 192 12.76 10.64 -12.25
CA ASN A 192 14.13 10.81 -11.75
C ASN A 192 14.27 10.36 -10.29
N GLU A 193 13.30 10.71 -9.44
CA GLU A 193 13.25 10.28 -8.04
C GLU A 193 13.22 8.75 -7.90
N VAL A 194 12.33 8.08 -8.65
CA VAL A 194 12.21 6.62 -8.63
C VAL A 194 13.46 5.95 -9.20
N VAL A 195 14.00 6.42 -10.32
CA VAL A 195 15.22 5.87 -10.93
C VAL A 195 16.39 5.98 -9.97
N ASN A 196 16.62 7.16 -9.39
CA ASN A 196 17.68 7.37 -8.39
C ASN A 196 17.53 6.46 -7.15
N PHE A 197 16.28 6.20 -6.73
CA PHE A 197 16.01 5.28 -5.63
C PHE A 197 16.39 3.85 -6.00
N VAL A 198 16.00 3.38 -7.20
CA VAL A 198 16.30 2.02 -7.66
C VAL A 198 17.80 1.82 -7.93
N GLU A 199 18.49 2.83 -8.46
CA GLU A 199 19.95 2.81 -8.72
C GLU A 199 20.80 2.67 -7.45
N LYS A 200 20.29 3.14 -6.30
CA LYS A 200 20.95 2.92 -5.00
C LYS A 200 20.93 1.48 -4.52
N GLY A 201 20.23 0.61 -5.22
CA GLY A 201 20.00 -0.80 -4.87
C GLY A 201 18.74 -0.99 -4.04
N LEU A 202 17.90 -1.90 -4.49
CA LEU A 202 16.71 -2.32 -3.75
C LEU A 202 17.06 -3.39 -2.72
N LYS A 203 16.35 -3.38 -1.59
CA LYS A 203 16.46 -4.41 -0.54
C LYS A 203 15.22 -5.29 -0.56
N ASP A 204 15.36 -6.53 -0.13
CA ASP A 204 14.23 -7.45 -0.01
C ASP A 204 13.25 -6.96 1.06
N LEU A 205 11.96 -7.10 0.77
CA LEU A 205 10.88 -6.59 1.61
C LEU A 205 10.24 -7.70 2.43
N SER A 206 10.18 -7.54 3.75
CA SER A 206 9.35 -8.39 4.60
C SER A 206 7.87 -8.15 4.30
N VAL A 207 7.18 -9.22 3.87
CA VAL A 207 5.78 -9.17 3.39
C VAL A 207 4.80 -9.93 4.29
N SER A 208 5.27 -10.48 5.40
CA SER A 208 4.42 -11.08 6.43
C SER A 208 4.77 -10.57 7.83
N ARG A 209 3.88 -10.79 8.79
CA ARG A 209 4.05 -10.42 10.19
C ARG A 209 3.50 -11.51 11.09
N THR A 210 4.17 -11.75 12.22
CA THR A 210 3.70 -12.63 13.29
C THR A 210 3.18 -11.83 14.49
N SER A 211 3.53 -10.54 14.57
CA SER A 211 3.26 -9.66 15.71
C SER A 211 1.80 -9.21 15.86
N PHE A 212 0.96 -9.44 14.85
CA PHE A 212 -0.49 -9.14 14.88
C PHE A 212 -1.29 -10.09 14.00
N SER A 213 -2.59 -10.17 14.25
CA SER A 213 -3.50 -11.12 13.58
C SER A 213 -4.45 -10.49 12.56
N TRP A 214 -4.55 -9.15 12.51
CA TRP A 214 -5.45 -8.45 11.60
C TRP A 214 -4.80 -8.27 10.23
N GLY A 215 -4.97 -9.25 9.38
CA GLY A 215 -4.39 -9.31 8.04
C GLY A 215 -4.96 -10.48 7.23
N ILE A 216 -4.50 -10.63 6.01
CA ILE A 216 -4.80 -11.81 5.19
C ILE A 216 -3.89 -12.95 5.67
N PRO A 217 -4.43 -14.12 6.05
CA PRO A 217 -3.60 -15.25 6.45
C PRO A 217 -2.65 -15.67 5.31
N VAL A 218 -1.40 -15.93 5.67
CA VAL A 218 -0.44 -16.49 4.70
C VAL A 218 -0.93 -17.87 4.25
N PRO A 219 -1.02 -18.14 2.93
CA PRO A 219 -1.38 -19.46 2.42
C PRO A 219 -0.40 -20.55 2.91
N LYS A 220 -0.94 -21.75 3.22
CA LYS A 220 -0.16 -22.90 3.68
C LYS A 220 0.51 -23.62 2.52
#